data_1c5a608b234966f01714bac69bb8a332
#
_entry.id   1c5a608b234966f01714bac69bb8a332
#
_cell.length_a   1.000
_cell.length_b   1.000
_cell.length_c   1.000
_cell.angle_alpha   90.00
_cell.angle_beta   90.00
_cell.angle_gamma   90.00
#
_symmetry.space_group_name_H-M   'P 1'
#
loop_
_entity.id
_entity.type
_entity.pdbx_description
1 polymer ?
#
loop_
_entity_poly.entity_id
_entity_poly.type
_entity_poly.pdbx_seq_one_letter_code
_entity_poly.pdbx_strand_id
1 'polypeptide(L)'
;VTAGGGDTGLPHRTWWTPYLFLAPGLVMVLLFSLWPFVNTVVLSFTDARILRGGGYVGLDNYRRALADPDFWVATGNSVLYLVVVVPCLVLLPLALAVLVQAEIPGIGFFRSAFYTPVIASAVVVGLIWQWVLRSDGLVNTVFRRLHLVSEPVPFLTDSTMLLVSAMIVTVWKGLGYYMVFYLAALGNVPASLHEAAAIDGAGPVRRFFSITVPQVKPMMLLVGTLSAISALRVFTEIYILGGEGGGPGGGARTLPFLIRQVGLGFSGETGYACAVSILLFLLTLVFSLLGRRLTKGDEA
;
A
#
# COMPACT_ATOMS: atom_id res chain seq x y z
N VAL A 1 -57.46 -29.37 27.20
CA VAL A 1 -56.34 -29.59 26.28
C VAL A 1 -55.24 -28.62 26.72
N THR A 2 -54.30 -29.07 27.55
CA THR A 2 -53.14 -28.31 28.03
C THR A 2 -52.05 -28.35 26.98
N ALA A 3 -51.77 -27.20 26.35
CA ALA A 3 -50.64 -27.02 25.49
C ALA A 3 -49.35 -26.96 26.34
N GLY A 4 -48.51 -27.99 26.27
CA GLY A 4 -47.18 -28.01 26.88
C GLY A 4 -46.27 -27.08 26.12
N GLY A 5 -45.82 -25.99 26.79
CA GLY A 5 -44.75 -25.11 26.30
C GLY A 5 -43.43 -25.86 26.35
N GLY A 6 -42.95 -26.28 25.17
CA GLY A 6 -41.58 -26.81 25.02
C GLY A 6 -40.59 -25.68 25.26
N ASP A 7 -39.94 -25.72 26.40
CA ASP A 7 -38.78 -24.91 26.72
C ASP A 7 -37.62 -25.32 25.81
N THR A 8 -37.45 -24.60 24.70
CA THR A 8 -36.29 -24.73 23.84
C THR A 8 -35.10 -24.07 24.57
N GLY A 9 -34.62 -24.76 25.61
CA GLY A 9 -33.41 -24.39 26.32
C GLY A 9 -32.23 -24.34 25.33
N LEU A 10 -31.89 -23.13 24.88
CA LEU A 10 -30.61 -22.92 24.18
C LEU A 10 -29.50 -23.43 25.11
N PRO A 11 -28.60 -24.29 24.62
CA PRO A 11 -27.54 -24.85 25.46
C PRO A 11 -26.80 -23.70 26.15
N HIS A 12 -26.63 -23.80 27.46
CA HIS A 12 -25.89 -22.82 28.27
C HIS A 12 -24.59 -22.46 27.55
N ARG A 13 -24.56 -21.25 27.00
CA ARG A 13 -23.43 -20.72 26.23
C ARG A 13 -22.29 -20.50 27.22
N THR A 14 -21.46 -21.54 27.40
CA THR A 14 -20.32 -21.48 28.30
C THR A 14 -19.44 -20.32 27.88
N TRP A 15 -19.13 -19.40 28.78
CA TRP A 15 -18.40 -18.13 28.53
C TRP A 15 -17.04 -18.35 27.83
N TRP A 16 -16.44 -19.53 27.93
CA TRP A 16 -15.17 -19.88 27.29
C TRP A 16 -15.31 -20.40 25.84
N THR A 17 -16.48 -20.81 25.42
CA THR A 17 -16.71 -21.37 24.05
C THR A 17 -16.22 -20.43 22.93
N PRO A 18 -16.51 -19.09 22.96
CA PRO A 18 -15.99 -18.18 21.94
C PRO A 18 -14.47 -18.13 21.91
N TYR A 19 -13.82 -18.21 23.08
CA TYR A 19 -12.35 -18.19 23.17
C TYR A 19 -11.70 -19.45 22.61
N LEU A 20 -12.36 -20.62 22.76
CA LEU A 20 -11.88 -21.87 22.18
C LEU A 20 -11.88 -21.80 20.64
N PHE A 21 -12.95 -21.25 20.04
CA PHE A 21 -13.01 -21.06 18.59
C PHE A 21 -12.03 -20.00 18.08
N LEU A 22 -11.71 -18.98 18.87
CA LEU A 22 -10.72 -17.96 18.53
C LEU A 22 -9.27 -18.44 18.78
N ALA A 23 -9.07 -19.43 19.66
CA ALA A 23 -7.74 -19.86 20.09
C ALA A 23 -6.78 -20.22 18.95
N PRO A 24 -7.15 -21.01 17.92
CA PRO A 24 -6.25 -21.31 16.82
C PRO A 24 -5.77 -20.06 16.07
N GLY A 25 -6.68 -19.10 15.81
CA GLY A 25 -6.33 -17.83 15.18
C GLY A 25 -5.44 -16.96 16.08
N LEU A 26 -5.78 -16.87 17.37
CA LEU A 26 -4.96 -16.12 18.35
C LEU A 26 -3.56 -16.70 18.50
N VAL A 27 -3.42 -18.02 18.55
CA VAL A 27 -2.10 -18.68 18.62
C VAL A 27 -1.26 -18.33 17.39
N MET A 28 -1.84 -18.35 16.18
CA MET A 28 -1.13 -17.94 14.96
C MET A 28 -0.68 -16.48 15.01
N VAL A 29 -1.54 -15.57 15.47
CA VAL A 29 -1.19 -14.14 15.62
C VAL A 29 -0.09 -13.95 16.67
N LEU A 30 -0.18 -14.63 17.80
CA LEU A 30 0.82 -14.55 18.87
C LEU A 30 2.19 -15.05 18.40
N LEU A 31 2.25 -16.23 17.75
CA LEU A 31 3.50 -16.85 17.35
C LEU A 31 4.13 -16.19 16.12
N PHE A 32 3.34 -15.80 15.12
CA PHE A 32 3.87 -15.33 13.83
C PHE A 32 3.80 -13.82 13.63
N SER A 33 3.11 -13.08 14.50
CA SER A 33 3.06 -11.62 14.42
C SER A 33 3.59 -10.95 15.67
N LEU A 34 3.03 -11.25 16.84
CA LEU A 34 3.42 -10.58 18.09
C LEU A 34 4.81 -10.99 18.57
N TRP A 35 5.14 -12.29 18.56
CA TRP A 35 6.45 -12.74 18.98
C TRP A 35 7.60 -12.16 18.12
N PRO A 36 7.57 -12.22 16.76
CA PRO A 36 8.59 -11.57 15.93
C PRO A 36 8.65 -10.05 16.12
N PHE A 37 7.51 -9.39 16.34
CA PHE A 37 7.47 -7.96 16.61
C PHE A 37 8.19 -7.63 17.93
N VAL A 38 7.87 -8.33 19.02
CA VAL A 38 8.54 -8.14 20.31
C VAL A 38 10.04 -8.43 20.19
N ASN A 39 10.41 -9.49 19.48
CA ASN A 39 11.81 -9.80 19.23
C ASN A 39 12.52 -8.70 18.42
N THR A 40 11.87 -8.11 17.41
CA THR A 40 12.40 -6.96 16.68
C THR A 40 12.63 -5.76 17.59
N VAL A 41 11.68 -5.48 18.51
CA VAL A 41 11.85 -4.43 19.52
C VAL A 41 13.05 -4.69 20.42
N VAL A 42 13.19 -5.92 20.94
CA VAL A 42 14.34 -6.30 21.80
C VAL A 42 15.66 -6.19 21.04
N LEU A 43 15.73 -6.73 19.82
CA LEU A 43 16.94 -6.69 18.99
C LEU A 43 17.34 -5.28 18.60
N SER A 44 16.40 -4.34 18.48
CA SER A 44 16.69 -2.95 18.14
C SER A 44 17.59 -2.24 19.17
N PHE A 45 17.63 -2.74 20.40
CA PHE A 45 18.50 -2.24 21.49
C PHE A 45 19.81 -3.00 21.63
N THR A 46 20.15 -3.87 20.65
CA THR A 46 21.35 -4.71 20.66
C THR A 46 22.22 -4.49 19.45
N ASP A 47 23.49 -4.83 19.51
CA ASP A 47 24.43 -4.88 18.38
C ASP A 47 24.42 -6.24 17.65
N ALA A 48 23.28 -6.96 17.72
CA ALA A 48 23.12 -8.26 17.12
C ALA A 48 23.41 -8.27 15.62
N ARG A 49 24.11 -9.33 15.17
CA ARG A 49 24.37 -9.63 13.76
C ARG A 49 23.88 -11.02 13.42
N ILE A 50 23.66 -11.31 12.12
CA ILE A 50 23.13 -12.61 11.66
C ILE A 50 23.89 -13.82 12.23
N LEU A 51 25.23 -13.73 12.26
CA LEU A 51 26.10 -14.83 12.70
C LEU A 51 26.64 -14.66 14.11
N ARG A 52 26.28 -13.58 14.81
CA ARG A 52 26.79 -13.27 16.15
C ARG A 52 25.66 -12.68 17.00
N GLY A 53 25.42 -13.28 18.14
CA GLY A 53 24.58 -12.68 19.17
C GLY A 53 25.10 -11.29 19.54
N GLY A 54 24.22 -10.39 19.98
CA GLY A 54 24.57 -9.03 20.33
C GLY A 54 24.48 -8.77 21.82
N GLY A 55 25.31 -7.84 22.30
CA GLY A 55 25.18 -7.19 23.60
C GLY A 55 24.15 -6.07 23.58
N TYR A 56 23.66 -5.67 24.75
CA TYR A 56 22.76 -4.52 24.88
C TYR A 56 23.52 -3.20 24.67
N VAL A 57 23.05 -2.38 23.74
CA VAL A 57 23.66 -1.08 23.39
C VAL A 57 22.72 0.10 23.62
N GLY A 58 21.56 -0.12 24.24
CA GLY A 58 20.60 0.93 24.49
C GLY A 58 20.09 1.59 23.20
N LEU A 59 20.15 2.91 23.13
CA LEU A 59 19.62 3.70 21.99
C LEU A 59 20.66 4.00 20.89
N ASP A 60 21.81 3.37 20.89
CA ASP A 60 22.88 3.71 19.95
C ASP A 60 22.50 3.43 18.49
N ASN A 61 21.75 2.36 18.22
CA ASN A 61 21.22 2.09 16.88
C ASN A 61 20.30 3.21 16.38
N TYR A 62 19.48 3.78 17.25
CA TYR A 62 18.57 4.88 16.91
C TYR A 62 19.35 6.19 16.67
N ARG A 63 20.36 6.48 17.50
CA ARG A 63 21.26 7.64 17.30
C ARG A 63 22.01 7.51 15.99
N ARG A 64 22.53 6.31 15.70
CA ARG A 64 23.18 6.00 14.44
C ARG A 64 22.24 6.20 13.25
N ALA A 65 21.01 5.70 13.30
CA ALA A 65 20.02 5.87 12.23
C ALA A 65 19.74 7.36 11.95
N LEU A 66 19.56 8.16 13.00
CA LEU A 66 19.31 9.60 12.84
C LEU A 66 20.53 10.38 12.34
N ALA A 67 21.75 9.85 12.51
CA ALA A 67 22.98 10.43 11.99
C ALA A 67 23.37 9.91 10.59
N ASP A 68 22.72 8.84 10.11
CA ASP A 68 23.04 8.16 8.85
C ASP A 68 22.39 8.89 7.66
N PRO A 69 23.16 9.42 6.69
CA PRO A 69 22.61 10.04 5.48
C PRO A 69 21.74 9.06 4.66
N ASP A 70 22.09 7.79 4.60
CA ASP A 70 21.34 6.76 3.86
C ASP A 70 19.95 6.54 4.44
N PHE A 71 19.80 6.65 5.76
CA PHE A 71 18.50 6.60 6.43
C PHE A 71 17.60 7.77 5.99
N TRP A 72 18.14 8.97 5.88
CA TRP A 72 17.37 10.15 5.47
C TRP A 72 16.99 10.11 3.99
N VAL A 73 17.88 9.63 3.11
CA VAL A 73 17.56 9.39 1.70
C VAL A 73 16.43 8.36 1.59
N ALA A 74 16.52 7.24 2.30
CA ALA A 74 15.49 6.20 2.28
C ALA A 74 14.16 6.68 2.87
N THR A 75 14.21 7.50 3.93
CA THR A 75 13.02 8.13 4.54
C THR A 75 12.37 9.12 3.59
N GLY A 76 13.16 10.01 2.97
CA GLY A 76 12.68 10.97 1.98
C GLY A 76 12.00 10.29 0.80
N ASN A 77 12.61 9.23 0.25
CA ASN A 77 12.04 8.44 -0.83
C ASN A 77 10.73 7.74 -0.41
N SER A 78 10.68 7.17 0.80
CA SER A 78 9.47 6.51 1.31
C SER A 78 8.32 7.50 1.51
N VAL A 79 8.61 8.70 2.02
CA VAL A 79 7.62 9.78 2.19
C VAL A 79 7.19 10.33 0.83
N LEU A 80 8.12 10.57 -0.08
CA LEU A 80 7.79 11.01 -1.45
C LEU A 80 6.90 9.98 -2.16
N TYR A 81 7.22 8.70 -2.01
CA TYR A 81 6.42 7.61 -2.55
C TYR A 81 4.99 7.64 -2.01
N LEU A 82 4.82 7.83 -0.70
CA LEU A 82 3.52 7.97 -0.06
C LEU A 82 2.75 9.19 -0.61
N VAL A 83 3.39 10.36 -0.64
CA VAL A 83 2.74 11.62 -1.04
C VAL A 83 2.29 11.58 -2.50
N VAL A 84 3.00 10.89 -3.38
CA VAL A 84 2.65 10.79 -4.80
C VAL A 84 1.67 9.65 -5.06
N VAL A 85 1.95 8.45 -4.55
CA VAL A 85 1.19 7.24 -4.88
C VAL A 85 -0.20 7.23 -4.23
N VAL A 86 -0.32 7.71 -2.99
CA VAL A 86 -1.61 7.67 -2.27
C VAL A 86 -2.69 8.51 -2.96
N PRO A 87 -2.47 9.80 -3.30
CA PRO A 87 -3.47 10.56 -4.04
C PRO A 87 -3.83 9.93 -5.39
N CYS A 88 -2.84 9.38 -6.11
CA CYS A 88 -3.08 8.68 -7.37
C CYS A 88 -3.98 7.45 -7.16
N LEU A 89 -3.72 6.64 -6.12
CA LEU A 89 -4.51 5.43 -5.82
C LEU A 89 -5.88 5.74 -5.18
N VAL A 90 -6.07 6.92 -4.63
CA VAL A 90 -7.39 7.37 -4.16
C VAL A 90 -8.23 7.90 -5.32
N LEU A 91 -7.65 8.72 -6.20
CA LEU A 91 -8.41 9.46 -7.20
C LEU A 91 -8.59 8.69 -8.51
N LEU A 92 -7.52 8.06 -9.05
CA LEU A 92 -7.58 7.40 -10.35
C LEU A 92 -8.49 6.16 -10.34
N PRO A 93 -8.44 5.26 -9.32
CA PRO A 93 -9.38 4.15 -9.26
C PRO A 93 -10.83 4.59 -9.06
N LEU A 94 -11.08 5.70 -8.34
CA LEU A 94 -12.42 6.28 -8.21
C LEU A 94 -12.94 6.76 -9.57
N ALA A 95 -12.13 7.53 -10.30
CA ALA A 95 -12.49 7.99 -11.64
C ALA A 95 -12.75 6.80 -12.58
N LEU A 96 -11.88 5.78 -12.52
CA LEU A 96 -12.04 4.56 -13.31
C LEU A 96 -13.32 3.81 -12.93
N ALA A 97 -13.63 3.67 -11.64
CA ALA A 97 -14.84 3.00 -11.16
C ALA A 97 -16.10 3.71 -11.66
N VAL A 98 -16.13 5.05 -11.63
CA VAL A 98 -17.24 5.83 -12.17
C VAL A 98 -17.41 5.60 -13.68
N LEU A 99 -16.33 5.49 -14.45
CA LEU A 99 -16.39 5.22 -15.89
C LEU A 99 -16.91 3.82 -16.20
N VAL A 100 -16.55 2.82 -15.38
CA VAL A 100 -16.91 1.41 -15.63
C VAL A 100 -18.09 0.92 -14.80
N GLN A 101 -18.75 1.78 -14.00
CA GLN A 101 -19.94 1.41 -13.24
C GLN A 101 -21.16 1.15 -14.13
N ALA A 102 -21.23 1.79 -15.32
CA ALA A 102 -22.35 1.65 -16.24
C ALA A 102 -22.59 0.19 -16.64
N GLU A 103 -23.86 -0.19 -16.73
CA GLU A 103 -24.29 -1.53 -17.17
C GLU A 103 -24.50 -1.55 -18.68
N ILE A 104 -23.40 -1.42 -19.44
CA ILE A 104 -23.41 -1.50 -20.90
C ILE A 104 -22.78 -2.81 -21.38
N PRO A 105 -23.20 -3.34 -22.53
CA PRO A 105 -22.59 -4.54 -23.12
C PRO A 105 -21.08 -4.40 -23.26
N GLY A 106 -20.33 -5.40 -22.82
CA GLY A 106 -18.87 -5.42 -22.91
C GLY A 106 -18.11 -4.78 -21.72
N ILE A 107 -18.77 -4.08 -20.79
CA ILE A 107 -18.12 -3.43 -19.67
C ILE A 107 -17.35 -4.43 -18.77
N GLY A 108 -17.84 -5.68 -18.68
CA GLY A 108 -17.18 -6.74 -17.94
C GLY A 108 -15.77 -7.03 -18.44
N PHE A 109 -15.53 -6.93 -19.76
CA PHE A 109 -14.18 -7.07 -20.31
C PHE A 109 -13.24 -5.98 -19.79
N PHE A 110 -13.66 -4.73 -19.77
CA PHE A 110 -12.85 -3.63 -19.24
C PHE A 110 -12.57 -3.81 -17.73
N ARG A 111 -13.59 -4.17 -16.93
CA ARG A 111 -13.41 -4.46 -15.51
C ARG A 111 -12.37 -5.57 -15.30
N SER A 112 -12.45 -6.66 -16.08
CA SER A 112 -11.49 -7.76 -16.01
C SER A 112 -10.10 -7.34 -16.48
N ALA A 113 -9.99 -6.57 -17.55
CA ALA A 113 -8.71 -6.09 -18.09
C ALA A 113 -7.96 -5.21 -17.06
N PHE A 114 -8.66 -4.27 -16.39
CA PHE A 114 -8.06 -3.46 -15.33
C PHE A 114 -7.73 -4.25 -14.07
N TYR A 115 -8.44 -5.35 -13.79
CA TYR A 115 -8.16 -6.21 -12.63
C TYR A 115 -7.05 -7.23 -12.90
N THR A 116 -6.78 -7.60 -14.15
CA THR A 116 -5.76 -8.59 -14.53
C THR A 116 -4.37 -8.32 -13.90
N PRO A 117 -3.83 -7.08 -13.85
CA PRO A 117 -2.55 -6.80 -13.23
C PRO A 117 -2.49 -7.15 -11.73
N VAL A 118 -3.63 -7.17 -11.04
CA VAL A 118 -3.71 -7.47 -9.60
C VAL A 118 -3.38 -8.93 -9.32
N ILE A 119 -3.78 -9.83 -10.22
CA ILE A 119 -3.58 -11.28 -10.09
C ILE A 119 -2.13 -11.66 -10.40
N ALA A 120 -1.44 -10.85 -11.22
CA ALA A 120 -0.08 -11.13 -11.62
C ALA A 120 0.91 -10.98 -10.45
N SER A 121 1.89 -11.90 -10.39
CA SER A 121 2.97 -11.80 -9.41
C SER A 121 3.71 -10.47 -9.54
N ALA A 122 4.01 -9.82 -8.42
CA ALA A 122 4.77 -8.56 -8.39
C ALA A 122 6.15 -8.69 -9.07
N VAL A 123 6.79 -9.86 -8.95
CA VAL A 123 8.07 -10.14 -9.59
C VAL A 123 7.93 -10.18 -11.12
N VAL A 124 6.93 -10.90 -11.62
CA VAL A 124 6.68 -10.99 -13.07
C VAL A 124 6.33 -9.63 -13.66
N VAL A 125 5.46 -8.89 -12.99
CA VAL A 125 5.11 -7.51 -13.37
C VAL A 125 6.36 -6.63 -13.40
N GLY A 126 7.17 -6.68 -12.36
CA GLY A 126 8.41 -5.90 -12.29
C GLY A 126 9.39 -6.23 -13.44
N LEU A 127 9.59 -7.52 -13.77
CA LEU A 127 10.44 -7.93 -14.88
C LEU A 127 9.90 -7.44 -16.24
N ILE A 128 8.58 -7.50 -16.46
CA ILE A 128 7.96 -6.96 -17.68
C ILE A 128 8.22 -5.45 -17.77
N TRP A 129 7.98 -4.72 -16.69
CA TRP A 129 8.20 -3.28 -16.67
C TRP A 129 9.67 -2.90 -16.78
N GLN A 130 10.61 -3.70 -16.20
CA GLN A 130 12.03 -3.52 -16.39
C GLN A 130 12.40 -3.59 -17.87
N TRP A 131 11.86 -4.56 -18.61
CA TRP A 131 12.07 -4.67 -20.06
C TRP A 131 11.43 -3.51 -20.84
N VAL A 132 10.21 -3.12 -20.49
CA VAL A 132 9.45 -2.02 -21.13
C VAL A 132 10.13 -0.66 -20.96
N LEU A 133 10.78 -0.43 -19.81
CA LEU A 133 11.40 0.85 -19.43
C LEU A 133 12.90 0.94 -19.73
N ARG A 134 13.52 -0.09 -20.29
CA ARG A 134 14.93 -0.04 -20.73
C ARG A 134 15.14 1.06 -21.74
N SER A 135 16.41 1.49 -21.92
CA SER A 135 16.80 2.49 -22.92
C SER A 135 16.43 2.10 -24.36
N ASP A 136 16.47 0.79 -24.67
CA ASP A 136 16.04 0.15 -25.91
C ASP A 136 14.61 -0.42 -25.83
N GLY A 137 13.90 -0.21 -24.71
CA GLY A 137 12.58 -0.77 -24.43
C GLY A 137 11.44 -0.08 -25.19
N LEU A 138 10.23 -0.62 -25.00
CA LEU A 138 9.04 -0.19 -25.75
C LEU A 138 8.74 1.30 -25.56
N VAL A 139 8.76 1.80 -24.31
CA VAL A 139 8.41 3.22 -24.00
C VAL A 139 9.38 4.16 -24.69
N ASN A 140 10.69 3.94 -24.56
CA ASN A 140 11.71 4.76 -25.21
C ASN A 140 11.64 4.69 -26.74
N THR A 141 11.32 3.52 -27.29
CA THR A 141 11.13 3.34 -28.75
C THR A 141 9.93 4.15 -29.26
N VAL A 142 8.81 4.12 -28.52
CA VAL A 142 7.61 4.93 -28.87
C VAL A 142 7.92 6.40 -28.75
N PHE A 143 8.55 6.87 -27.67
CA PHE A 143 8.89 8.29 -27.47
C PHE A 143 9.79 8.83 -28.58
N ARG A 144 10.81 8.06 -29.01
CA ARG A 144 11.68 8.43 -30.12
C ARG A 144 10.94 8.47 -31.46
N ARG A 145 10.08 7.47 -31.73
CA ARG A 145 9.29 7.43 -32.99
C ARG A 145 8.31 8.59 -33.09
N LEU A 146 7.75 9.03 -31.97
CA LEU A 146 6.86 10.20 -31.89
C LEU A 146 7.62 11.52 -31.79
N HIS A 147 8.97 11.51 -31.86
CA HIS A 147 9.84 12.70 -31.73
C HIS A 147 9.59 13.49 -30.42
N LEU A 148 9.14 12.82 -29.35
CA LEU A 148 8.91 13.45 -28.04
C LEU A 148 10.23 13.66 -27.29
N VAL A 149 11.24 12.82 -27.56
CA VAL A 149 12.57 12.88 -26.95
C VAL A 149 13.65 12.64 -28.01
N SER A 150 14.78 13.33 -27.89
CA SER A 150 15.95 13.13 -28.76
C SER A 150 16.82 11.95 -28.28
N GLU A 151 16.94 11.79 -26.96
CA GLU A 151 17.70 10.71 -26.33
C GLU A 151 16.79 9.84 -25.47
N PRO A 152 17.16 8.55 -25.22
CA PRO A 152 16.39 7.68 -24.35
C PRO A 152 16.25 8.26 -22.93
N VAL A 153 15.04 8.30 -22.40
CA VAL A 153 14.80 8.68 -21.00
C VAL A 153 15.42 7.61 -20.09
N PRO A 154 16.24 8.01 -19.09
CA PRO A 154 16.98 7.07 -18.23
C PRO A 154 16.11 6.50 -17.10
N PHE A 155 14.98 5.87 -17.42
CA PHE A 155 14.00 5.38 -16.44
C PHE A 155 14.58 4.48 -15.36
N LEU A 156 15.60 3.67 -15.71
CA LEU A 156 16.20 2.70 -14.80
C LEU A 156 17.65 3.04 -14.40
N THR A 157 18.26 4.01 -15.09
CA THR A 157 19.67 4.38 -14.92
C THR A 157 19.87 5.72 -14.21
N ASP A 158 18.79 6.43 -13.89
CA ASP A 158 18.77 7.58 -13.00
C ASP A 158 17.95 7.25 -11.76
N SER A 159 18.41 7.65 -10.57
CA SER A 159 17.78 7.29 -9.29
C SER A 159 16.39 7.87 -9.13
N THR A 160 16.19 9.12 -9.54
CA THR A 160 14.90 9.81 -9.45
C THR A 160 13.91 9.21 -10.43
N MET A 161 14.35 8.97 -11.69
CA MET A 161 13.51 8.35 -12.70
C MET A 161 13.14 6.91 -12.34
N LEU A 162 14.04 6.17 -11.69
CA LEU A 162 13.76 4.83 -11.18
C LEU A 162 12.68 4.84 -10.11
N LEU A 163 12.76 5.81 -9.16
CA LEU A 163 11.73 5.96 -8.13
C LEU A 163 10.37 6.31 -8.74
N VAL A 164 10.32 7.24 -9.71
CA VAL A 164 9.10 7.58 -10.46
C VAL A 164 8.58 6.39 -11.24
N SER A 165 9.45 5.62 -11.89
CA SER A 165 9.08 4.39 -12.61
C SER A 165 8.42 3.36 -11.68
N ALA A 166 8.98 3.16 -10.49
CA ALA A 166 8.39 2.28 -9.48
C ALA A 166 7.02 2.78 -9.01
N MET A 167 6.84 4.10 -8.82
CA MET A 167 5.55 4.71 -8.48
C MET A 167 4.51 4.45 -9.58
N ILE A 168 4.88 4.62 -10.86
CA ILE A 168 4.00 4.36 -12.00
C ILE A 168 3.56 2.89 -12.02
N VAL A 169 4.48 1.95 -11.83
CA VAL A 169 4.18 0.51 -11.79
C VAL A 169 3.22 0.20 -10.64
N THR A 170 3.46 0.76 -9.46
CA THR A 170 2.58 0.58 -8.28
C THR A 170 1.19 1.14 -8.52
N VAL A 171 1.08 2.35 -9.05
CA VAL A 171 -0.21 2.98 -9.37
C VAL A 171 -0.96 2.15 -10.41
N TRP A 172 -0.30 1.78 -11.52
CA TRP A 172 -0.90 0.95 -12.57
C TRP A 172 -1.43 -0.39 -12.03
N LYS A 173 -0.66 -1.08 -11.19
CA LYS A 173 -1.07 -2.33 -10.56
C LYS A 173 -2.22 -2.13 -9.57
N GLY A 174 -2.20 -1.02 -8.82
CA GLY A 174 -3.21 -0.69 -7.83
C GLY A 174 -4.54 -0.22 -8.39
N LEU A 175 -4.59 0.27 -9.66
CA LEU A 175 -5.82 0.78 -10.27
C LEU A 175 -6.98 -0.20 -10.18
N GLY A 176 -6.79 -1.45 -10.64
CA GLY A 176 -7.82 -2.47 -10.63
C GLY A 176 -8.22 -2.92 -9.22
N TYR A 177 -7.24 -3.02 -8.31
CA TYR A 177 -7.49 -3.42 -6.94
C TYR A 177 -8.43 -2.44 -6.22
N TYR A 178 -8.10 -1.16 -6.21
CA TYR A 178 -8.91 -0.14 -5.54
C TYR A 178 -10.19 0.22 -6.32
N MET A 179 -10.21 0.05 -7.66
CA MET A 179 -11.42 0.20 -8.46
C MET A 179 -12.56 -0.69 -7.96
N VAL A 180 -12.29 -1.95 -7.58
CA VAL A 180 -13.31 -2.88 -7.07
C VAL A 180 -13.90 -2.37 -5.75
N PHE A 181 -13.10 -1.78 -4.86
CA PHE A 181 -13.61 -1.15 -3.63
C PHE A 181 -14.58 -0.01 -3.93
N TYR A 182 -14.23 0.84 -4.90
CA TYR A 182 -15.10 1.94 -5.30
C TYR A 182 -16.36 1.48 -6.02
N LEU A 183 -16.28 0.44 -6.87
CA LEU A 183 -17.48 -0.13 -7.50
C LEU A 183 -18.48 -0.65 -6.47
N ALA A 184 -18.00 -1.31 -5.41
CA ALA A 184 -18.86 -1.74 -4.31
C ALA A 184 -19.48 -0.56 -3.56
N ALA A 185 -18.73 0.52 -3.31
CA ALA A 185 -19.24 1.71 -2.65
C ALA A 185 -20.24 2.48 -3.52
N LEU A 186 -19.94 2.63 -4.82
CA LEU A 186 -20.82 3.30 -5.79
C LEU A 186 -22.16 2.57 -5.96
N GLY A 187 -22.16 1.23 -5.88
CA GLY A 187 -23.38 0.40 -5.93
C GLY A 187 -24.34 0.65 -4.76
N ASN A 188 -23.85 1.21 -3.66
CA ASN A 188 -24.66 1.57 -2.48
C ASN A 188 -25.23 3.01 -2.53
N VAL A 189 -24.85 3.82 -3.53
CA VAL A 189 -25.38 5.19 -3.68
C VAL A 189 -26.77 5.12 -4.31
N PRO A 190 -27.83 5.62 -3.63
CA PRO A 190 -29.19 5.56 -4.15
C PRO A 190 -29.34 6.33 -5.46
N ALA A 191 -29.88 5.69 -6.50
CA ALA A 191 -30.11 6.34 -7.82
C ALA A 191 -31.04 7.56 -7.71
N SER A 192 -31.99 7.52 -6.78
CA SER A 192 -32.93 8.63 -6.51
C SER A 192 -32.25 9.96 -6.20
N LEU A 193 -31.06 9.95 -5.57
CA LEU A 193 -30.28 11.17 -5.32
C LEU A 193 -29.78 11.80 -6.64
N HIS A 194 -29.35 10.98 -7.57
CA HIS A 194 -28.90 11.43 -8.90
C HIS A 194 -30.08 11.89 -9.77
N GLU A 195 -31.24 11.27 -9.64
CA GLU A 195 -32.47 11.64 -10.35
C GLU A 195 -33.00 12.98 -9.84
N ALA A 196 -33.12 13.15 -8.52
CA ALA A 196 -33.55 14.42 -7.90
C ALA A 196 -32.64 15.59 -8.32
N ALA A 197 -31.31 15.39 -8.24
CA ALA A 197 -30.37 16.43 -8.66
C ALA A 197 -30.42 16.70 -10.18
N ALA A 198 -30.81 15.73 -10.99
CA ALA A 198 -31.01 15.95 -12.43
C ALA A 198 -32.26 16.83 -12.68
N ILE A 199 -33.34 16.63 -11.91
CA ILE A 199 -34.56 17.48 -11.95
C ILE A 199 -34.22 18.92 -11.55
N ASP A 200 -33.34 19.09 -10.54
CA ASP A 200 -32.82 20.39 -10.11
C ASP A 200 -31.82 21.03 -11.09
N GLY A 201 -31.59 20.42 -12.27
CA GLY A 201 -30.71 20.94 -13.31
C GLY A 201 -29.20 20.75 -13.05
N ALA A 202 -28.81 19.89 -12.08
CA ALA A 202 -27.41 19.60 -11.82
C ALA A 202 -26.80 18.74 -12.94
N GLY A 203 -25.77 19.26 -13.60
CA GLY A 203 -25.00 18.53 -14.61
C GLY A 203 -24.17 17.37 -14.01
N PRO A 204 -23.60 16.47 -14.84
CA PRO A 204 -22.87 15.28 -14.38
C PRO A 204 -21.70 15.59 -13.44
N VAL A 205 -20.92 16.62 -13.74
CA VAL A 205 -19.77 17.04 -12.91
C VAL A 205 -20.24 17.52 -11.53
N ARG A 206 -21.30 18.35 -11.49
CA ARG A 206 -21.87 18.81 -10.22
C ARG A 206 -22.40 17.64 -9.39
N ARG A 207 -23.11 16.71 -10.00
CA ARG A 207 -23.61 15.49 -9.33
C ARG A 207 -22.46 14.62 -8.78
N PHE A 208 -21.36 14.50 -9.54
CA PHE A 208 -20.20 13.77 -9.08
C PHE A 208 -19.63 14.37 -7.79
N PHE A 209 -19.34 15.67 -7.76
CA PHE A 209 -18.75 16.32 -6.57
C PHE A 209 -19.71 16.52 -5.41
N SER A 210 -21.01 16.76 -5.69
CA SER A 210 -22.00 17.06 -4.65
C SER A 210 -22.72 15.82 -4.08
N ILE A 211 -22.73 14.69 -4.81
CA ILE A 211 -23.42 13.46 -4.39
C ILE A 211 -22.45 12.30 -4.33
N THR A 212 -21.79 11.96 -5.44
CA THR A 212 -20.95 10.76 -5.48
C THR A 212 -19.78 10.85 -4.50
N VAL A 213 -18.96 11.89 -4.57
CA VAL A 213 -17.77 12.04 -3.72
C VAL A 213 -18.11 12.02 -2.23
N PRO A 214 -19.10 12.77 -1.71
CA PRO A 214 -19.49 12.70 -0.30
C PRO A 214 -19.96 11.31 0.13
N GLN A 215 -20.74 10.61 -0.70
CA GLN A 215 -21.26 9.28 -0.37
C GLN A 215 -20.16 8.21 -0.34
N VAL A 216 -19.15 8.32 -1.21
CA VAL A 216 -18.02 7.37 -1.23
C VAL A 216 -16.83 7.82 -0.36
N LYS A 217 -16.92 8.96 0.33
CA LYS A 217 -15.85 9.49 1.19
C LYS A 217 -15.33 8.48 2.21
N PRO A 218 -16.16 7.69 2.92
CA PRO A 218 -15.65 6.65 3.83
C PRO A 218 -14.77 5.63 3.11
N MET A 219 -15.14 5.25 1.86
CA MET A 219 -14.33 4.35 1.04
C MET A 219 -13.03 5.01 0.58
N MET A 220 -13.05 6.31 0.22
CA MET A 220 -11.82 7.06 -0.12
C MET A 220 -10.82 7.08 1.04
N LEU A 221 -11.30 7.26 2.26
CA LEU A 221 -10.47 7.23 3.47
C LEU A 221 -9.89 5.83 3.75
N LEU A 222 -10.70 4.78 3.55
CA LEU A 222 -10.23 3.40 3.64
C LEU A 222 -9.14 3.11 2.61
N VAL A 223 -9.39 3.44 1.33
CA VAL A 223 -8.41 3.29 0.24
C VAL A 223 -7.16 4.11 0.53
N GLY A 224 -7.29 5.34 0.99
CA GLY A 224 -6.18 6.20 1.39
C GLY A 224 -5.32 5.57 2.50
N THR A 225 -5.95 5.00 3.51
CA THR A 225 -5.24 4.32 4.61
C THR A 225 -4.52 3.07 4.13
N LEU A 226 -5.19 2.21 3.35
CA LEU A 226 -4.60 0.98 2.82
C LEU A 226 -3.46 1.27 1.85
N SER A 227 -3.63 2.24 0.96
CA SER A 227 -2.59 2.65 0.00
C SER A 227 -1.40 3.31 0.70
N ALA A 228 -1.61 4.08 1.78
CA ALA A 228 -0.52 4.66 2.57
C ALA A 228 0.34 3.59 3.25
N ILE A 229 -0.29 2.58 3.86
CA ILE A 229 0.43 1.44 4.45
C ILE A 229 1.20 0.69 3.36
N SER A 230 0.59 0.46 2.19
CA SER A 230 1.25 -0.21 1.05
C SER A 230 2.42 0.59 0.50
N ALA A 231 2.26 1.90 0.34
CA ALA A 231 3.29 2.81 -0.18
C ALA A 231 4.54 2.86 0.72
N LEU A 232 4.36 2.94 2.05
CA LEU A 232 5.48 2.93 3.00
C LEU A 232 6.20 1.57 3.08
N ARG A 233 5.56 0.49 2.62
CA ARG A 233 6.12 -0.87 2.60
C ARG A 233 6.67 -1.27 1.24
N VAL A 234 6.77 -0.33 0.28
CA VAL A 234 7.29 -0.62 -1.06
C VAL A 234 8.74 -1.10 -0.99
N PHE A 235 8.99 -2.24 -1.58
CA PHE A 235 10.30 -2.88 -1.69
C PHE A 235 10.49 -3.55 -3.05
N THR A 236 9.53 -4.39 -3.45
CA THR A 236 9.66 -5.29 -4.61
C THR A 236 9.87 -4.53 -5.92
N GLU A 237 9.14 -3.45 -6.13
CA GLU A 237 9.23 -2.62 -7.32
C GLU A 237 10.63 -1.98 -7.43
N ILE A 238 11.13 -1.41 -6.32
CA ILE A 238 12.48 -0.82 -6.28
C ILE A 238 13.55 -1.89 -6.50
N TYR A 239 13.40 -3.06 -5.85
CA TYR A 239 14.37 -4.14 -5.94
C TYR A 239 14.47 -4.73 -7.36
N ILE A 240 13.33 -4.94 -8.02
CA ILE A 240 13.33 -5.53 -9.36
C ILE A 240 13.81 -4.53 -10.42
N LEU A 241 13.33 -3.27 -10.35
CA LEU A 241 13.69 -2.25 -11.32
C LEU A 241 15.13 -1.75 -11.14
N GLY A 242 15.58 -1.58 -9.89
CA GLY A 242 16.86 -0.96 -9.52
C GLY A 242 17.97 -1.94 -9.12
N GLY A 243 17.64 -3.24 -9.03
CA GLY A 243 18.57 -4.28 -8.58
C GLY A 243 18.92 -4.22 -7.10
N GLU A 244 19.94 -4.98 -6.70
CA GLU A 244 20.34 -5.12 -5.29
C GLU A 244 20.87 -3.83 -4.64
N GLY A 245 21.29 -2.85 -5.44
CA GLY A 245 21.77 -1.55 -4.96
C GLY A 245 20.65 -0.53 -4.69
N GLY A 246 19.41 -0.79 -5.11
CA GLY A 246 18.34 0.22 -5.03
C GLY A 246 18.53 1.38 -6.00
N GLY A 247 18.97 1.06 -7.23
CA GLY A 247 19.28 2.01 -8.30
C GLY A 247 20.68 2.60 -8.23
N PRO A 248 21.03 3.49 -9.17
CA PRO A 248 22.35 4.12 -9.26
C PRO A 248 22.71 4.81 -7.95
N GLY A 249 23.90 4.51 -7.40
CA GLY A 249 24.36 5.07 -6.13
C GLY A 249 23.44 4.80 -4.91
N GLY A 250 22.43 3.92 -5.06
CA GLY A 250 21.45 3.65 -4.02
C GLY A 250 20.43 4.77 -3.80
N GLY A 251 20.33 5.73 -4.72
CA GLY A 251 19.51 6.94 -4.53
C GLY A 251 18.01 6.70 -4.57
N ALA A 252 17.53 5.54 -5.08
CA ALA A 252 16.11 5.17 -5.08
C ALA A 252 15.72 4.28 -3.90
N ARG A 253 16.60 4.04 -2.93
CA ARG A 253 16.33 3.20 -1.76
C ARG A 253 15.17 3.77 -0.94
N THR A 254 14.27 2.88 -0.51
CA THR A 254 13.21 3.15 0.47
C THR A 254 13.56 2.54 1.82
N LEU A 255 12.85 2.88 2.89
CA LEU A 255 13.12 2.31 4.22
C LEU A 255 13.08 0.78 4.25
N PRO A 256 12.08 0.07 3.65
CA PRO A 256 12.12 -1.40 3.59
C PRO A 256 13.32 -1.94 2.81
N PHE A 257 13.76 -1.20 1.78
CA PHE A 257 14.97 -1.58 1.03
C PHE A 257 16.23 -1.46 1.91
N LEU A 258 16.40 -0.35 2.62
CA LEU A 258 17.50 -0.13 3.56
C LEU A 258 17.52 -1.21 4.66
N ILE A 259 16.36 -1.51 5.26
CA ILE A 259 16.22 -2.57 6.29
C ILE A 259 16.76 -3.90 5.77
N ARG A 260 16.34 -4.31 4.57
CA ARG A 260 16.83 -5.55 3.95
C ARG A 260 18.32 -5.50 3.66
N GLN A 261 18.80 -4.40 3.08
CA GLN A 261 20.21 -4.23 2.69
C GLN A 261 21.14 -4.32 3.90
N VAL A 262 20.80 -3.66 5.00
CA VAL A 262 21.59 -3.67 6.23
C VAL A 262 21.42 -4.98 7.00
N GLY A 263 20.18 -5.48 7.09
CA GLY A 263 19.87 -6.66 7.88
C GLY A 263 20.36 -7.96 7.26
N LEU A 264 20.27 -8.11 5.91
CA LEU A 264 20.66 -9.32 5.17
C LEU A 264 21.93 -9.14 4.32
N GLY A 265 22.51 -7.93 4.27
CA GLY A 265 23.73 -7.65 3.54
C GLY A 265 24.98 -8.21 4.20
N PHE A 266 26.15 -7.92 3.63
CA PHE A 266 27.46 -8.40 4.13
C PHE A 266 27.72 -8.03 5.61
N SER A 267 27.24 -6.87 6.07
CA SER A 267 27.37 -6.46 7.46
C SER A 267 26.50 -7.28 8.42
N GLY A 268 25.33 -7.74 7.93
CA GLY A 268 24.38 -8.54 8.70
C GLY A 268 23.96 -7.87 10.01
N GLU A 269 23.86 -6.52 10.04
CA GLU A 269 23.60 -5.72 11.24
C GLU A 269 22.12 -5.80 11.64
N THR A 270 21.72 -6.92 12.20
CA THR A 270 20.33 -7.22 12.56
C THR A 270 19.78 -6.20 13.56
N GLY A 271 20.57 -5.81 14.59
CA GLY A 271 20.15 -4.84 15.60
C GLY A 271 19.83 -3.46 14.98
N TYR A 272 20.69 -2.97 14.10
CA TYR A 272 20.45 -1.70 13.38
C TYR A 272 19.24 -1.79 12.43
N ALA A 273 19.11 -2.88 11.66
CA ALA A 273 17.96 -3.12 10.80
C ALA A 273 16.64 -3.17 11.59
N CYS A 274 16.65 -3.77 12.78
CA CYS A 274 15.50 -3.76 13.70
C CYS A 274 15.15 -2.35 14.18
N ALA A 275 16.14 -1.51 14.52
CA ALA A 275 15.91 -0.12 14.90
C ALA A 275 15.27 0.69 13.75
N VAL A 276 15.78 0.57 12.53
CA VAL A 276 15.17 1.20 11.34
C VAL A 276 13.75 0.68 11.09
N SER A 277 13.49 -0.62 11.34
CA SER A 277 12.15 -1.22 11.23
C SER A 277 11.16 -0.61 12.23
N ILE A 278 11.59 -0.35 13.47
CA ILE A 278 10.76 0.33 14.48
C ILE A 278 10.48 1.78 14.06
N LEU A 279 11.48 2.49 13.52
CA LEU A 279 11.26 3.85 13.00
C LEU A 279 10.26 3.88 11.84
N LEU A 280 10.35 2.91 10.91
CA LEU A 280 9.36 2.75 9.84
C LEU A 280 7.96 2.42 10.39
N PHE A 281 7.87 1.57 11.41
CA PHE A 281 6.61 1.26 12.08
C PHE A 281 6.00 2.51 12.70
N LEU A 282 6.79 3.32 13.43
CA LEU A 282 6.32 4.58 14.02
C LEU A 282 5.86 5.57 12.93
N LEU A 283 6.61 5.70 11.85
CA LEU A 283 6.23 6.52 10.69
C LEU A 283 4.87 6.08 10.13
N THR A 284 4.71 4.77 9.89
CA THR A 284 3.46 4.19 9.39
C THR A 284 2.29 4.41 10.36
N LEU A 285 2.53 4.27 11.65
CA LEU A 285 1.54 4.50 12.71
C LEU A 285 1.07 5.96 12.72
N VAL A 286 2.00 6.93 12.63
CA VAL A 286 1.67 8.36 12.57
C VAL A 286 0.76 8.65 11.38
N PHE A 287 1.11 8.19 10.17
CA PHE A 287 0.28 8.41 8.97
C PHE A 287 -1.08 7.71 9.08
N SER A 288 -1.15 6.50 9.64
CA SER A 288 -2.41 5.80 9.87
C SER A 288 -3.31 6.53 10.88
N LEU A 289 -2.75 7.08 11.95
CA LEU A 289 -3.50 7.84 12.95
C LEU A 289 -3.98 9.19 12.40
N LEU A 290 -3.16 9.87 11.60
CA LEU A 290 -3.57 11.09 10.89
C LEU A 290 -4.75 10.81 9.95
N GLY A 291 -4.71 9.74 9.16
CA GLY A 291 -5.81 9.30 8.31
C GLY A 291 -7.10 9.07 9.11
N ARG A 292 -7.02 8.39 10.26
CA ARG A 292 -8.20 8.16 11.13
C ARG A 292 -8.78 9.45 11.74
N ARG A 293 -7.95 10.45 12.06
CA ARG A 293 -8.44 11.73 12.57
C ARG A 293 -9.25 12.49 11.52
N LEU A 294 -8.83 12.43 10.27
CA LEU A 294 -9.56 13.02 9.14
C LEU A 294 -10.92 12.34 8.93
N THR A 295 -11.04 11.04 9.28
CA THR A 295 -12.31 10.30 9.21
C THR A 295 -13.30 10.70 10.32
N LYS A 296 -12.82 10.91 11.55
CA LYS A 296 -13.69 11.22 12.70
C LYS A 296 -14.22 12.65 12.74
N GLY A 297 -13.55 13.58 12.05
CA GLY A 297 -13.99 14.98 12.00
C GLY A 297 -15.28 15.22 11.20
N ASP A 298 -15.77 14.23 10.46
CA ASP A 298 -16.96 14.33 9.62
C ASP A 298 -18.21 13.66 10.24
N GLU A 299 -18.07 12.96 11.36
CA GLU A 299 -19.19 12.31 12.07
C GLU A 299 -19.74 13.17 13.22
N ALA A 300 -19.17 14.35 13.46
CA ALA A 300 -19.61 15.33 14.45
C ALA A 300 -20.26 16.55 13.77
#